data_c18133b9bdf6ec05f3d287b925065bf4
#
_entry.id   c18133b9bdf6ec05f3d287b925065bf4
#
_cell.length_a   1.000
_cell.length_b   1.000
_cell.length_c   1.000
_cell.angle_alpha   90.00
_cell.angle_beta   90.00
_cell.angle_gamma   90.00
#
_symmetry.space_group_name_H-M   'P 1'
#
loop_
_entity.id
_entity.type
_entity.pdbx_description
1 polymer ?
#
loop_
_entity_poly.entity_id
_entity_poly.type
_entity_poly.pdbx_seq_one_letter_code
_entity_poly.pdbx_strand_id
1 'polypeptide(L)'
;KGIKHGDIVIKQVIVETGWLKAPFLMSRNNLFGFRSTKYIRFKSWKSSVDYYKKWQDKYYTNDKEDYYKFLIRIKYASAKNYTSYLKRINYNRSCR
;
A
#
# COMPACT_ATOMS: atom_id res chain seq x y z
N LYS A 1 11.82 4.07 -5.61
CA LYS A 1 11.96 5.50 -5.37
C LYS A 1 12.07 5.84 -3.90
N GLY A 2 12.88 5.08 -3.20
CA GLY A 2 13.12 5.34 -1.79
C GLY A 2 12.03 4.82 -0.86
N ILE A 3 11.04 4.13 -1.36
CA ILE A 3 10.04 3.46 -0.51
C ILE A 3 10.68 2.20 0.05
N LYS A 4 10.63 2.06 1.37
CA LYS A 4 11.17 0.89 2.06
C LYS A 4 10.20 -0.28 1.91
N HIS A 5 10.75 -1.50 1.84
CA HIS A 5 9.97 -2.73 1.72
C HIS A 5 9.04 -2.71 0.50
N GLY A 6 9.62 -2.33 -0.65
CA GLY A 6 8.85 -2.18 -1.87
C GLY A 6 8.09 -3.44 -2.29
N ASP A 7 8.66 -4.61 -2.00
CA ASP A 7 8.01 -5.88 -2.30
C ASP A 7 6.70 -6.04 -1.53
N ILE A 8 6.66 -5.62 -0.27
CA ILE A 8 5.44 -5.65 0.55
C ILE A 8 4.48 -4.55 0.08
N VAL A 9 5.01 -3.38 -0.22
CA VAL A 9 4.20 -2.25 -0.68
C VAL A 9 3.49 -2.58 -1.99
N ILE A 10 4.15 -3.28 -2.91
CA ILE A 10 3.52 -3.75 -4.14
C ILE A 10 2.35 -4.69 -3.82
N LYS A 11 2.52 -5.57 -2.84
CA LYS A 11 1.42 -6.44 -2.43
C LYS A 11 0.24 -5.65 -1.89
N GLN A 12 0.48 -4.55 -1.18
CA GLN A 12 -0.60 -3.68 -0.74
C GLN A 12 -1.36 -3.09 -1.92
N VAL A 13 -0.66 -2.63 -2.95
CA VAL A 13 -1.31 -2.12 -4.16
C VAL A 13 -2.19 -3.21 -4.78
N ILE A 14 -1.67 -4.43 -4.90
CA ILE A 14 -2.41 -5.54 -5.48
C ILE A 14 -3.70 -5.79 -4.69
N VAL A 15 -3.61 -5.83 -3.37
CA VAL A 15 -4.78 -6.09 -2.52
C VAL A 15 -5.78 -4.95 -2.60
N GLU A 16 -5.31 -3.70 -2.46
CA GLU A 16 -6.23 -2.55 -2.41
C GLU A 16 -6.93 -2.32 -3.74
N THR A 17 -6.24 -2.57 -4.85
CA THR A 17 -6.80 -2.30 -6.19
C THR A 17 -7.35 -3.55 -6.87
N GLY A 18 -7.29 -4.71 -6.21
CA GLY A 18 -7.72 -5.97 -6.83
C GLY A 18 -6.97 -6.24 -8.13
N TRP A 19 -5.64 -6.24 -8.08
CA TRP A 19 -4.77 -6.43 -9.22
C TRP A 19 -4.95 -5.33 -10.27
N LEU A 20 -5.11 -4.09 -9.79
CA LEU A 20 -5.28 -2.90 -10.64
C LEU A 20 -6.59 -2.92 -11.43
N LYS A 21 -7.60 -3.63 -10.91
CA LYS A 21 -8.88 -3.77 -11.60
C LYS A 21 -10.03 -3.03 -10.94
N ALA A 22 -9.81 -2.41 -9.77
CA ALA A 22 -10.86 -1.68 -9.07
C ALA A 22 -11.06 -0.31 -9.73
N PRO A 23 -12.14 -0.12 -10.53
CA PRO A 23 -12.29 1.13 -11.28
C PRO A 23 -12.45 2.35 -10.36
N PHE A 24 -13.02 2.15 -9.18
CA PHE A 24 -13.23 3.23 -8.24
C PHE A 24 -11.90 3.86 -7.81
N LEU A 25 -10.93 3.03 -7.42
CA LEU A 25 -9.63 3.52 -6.99
C LEU A 25 -8.76 3.96 -8.16
N MET A 26 -8.84 3.24 -9.28
CA MET A 26 -8.04 3.56 -10.45
C MET A 26 -8.46 4.90 -11.06
N SER A 27 -9.76 5.22 -11.07
CA SER A 27 -10.22 6.51 -11.57
C SER A 27 -9.75 7.67 -10.69
N ARG A 28 -9.37 7.39 -9.44
CA ARG A 28 -8.85 8.38 -8.52
C ARG A 28 -7.32 8.36 -8.42
N ASN A 29 -6.66 7.53 -9.22
CA ASN A 29 -5.21 7.34 -9.17
C ASN A 29 -4.73 6.98 -7.76
N ASN A 30 -5.56 6.27 -7.01
CA ASN A 30 -5.33 5.98 -5.60
C ASN A 30 -4.96 4.51 -5.44
N LEU A 31 -3.66 4.21 -5.56
CA LEU A 31 -3.18 2.82 -5.57
C LEU A 31 -3.28 2.13 -4.21
N PHE A 32 -3.37 2.88 -3.13
CA PHE A 32 -3.27 2.34 -1.78
C PHE A 32 -4.57 2.43 -0.99
N GLY A 33 -5.63 2.90 -1.62
CA GLY A 33 -6.91 3.03 -0.94
C GLY A 33 -6.91 4.07 0.18
N PHE A 34 -6.10 5.10 0.07
CA PHE A 34 -6.07 6.15 1.08
C PHE A 34 -7.41 6.88 1.17
N ARG A 35 -7.81 7.19 2.39
CA ARG A 35 -9.05 7.93 2.61
C ARG A 35 -8.95 8.79 3.86
N SER A 36 -9.70 9.90 3.84
CA SER A 36 -10.03 10.64 5.05
C SER A 36 -11.50 10.39 5.34
N THR A 37 -12.40 11.31 5.01
CA THR A 37 -13.85 10.99 5.03
C THR A 37 -14.26 10.26 3.77
N LYS A 38 -13.55 10.49 2.65
CA LYS A 38 -13.76 9.83 1.36
C LYS A 38 -12.42 9.33 0.85
N TYR A 39 -12.47 8.43 -0.12
CA TYR A 39 -11.25 8.03 -0.81
C TYR A 39 -10.63 9.25 -1.49
N ILE A 40 -9.32 9.41 -1.30
CA ILE A 40 -8.60 10.56 -1.83
C ILE A 40 -8.45 10.39 -3.34
N ARG A 41 -8.63 11.49 -4.08
CA ARG A 41 -8.34 11.55 -5.51
C ARG A 41 -6.97 12.18 -5.69
N PHE A 42 -6.10 11.52 -6.41
CA PHE A 42 -4.77 12.03 -6.71
C PHE A 42 -4.69 12.52 -8.14
N LYS A 43 -3.79 13.45 -8.38
CA LYS A 43 -3.56 14.01 -9.71
C LYS A 43 -3.07 12.95 -10.68
N SER A 44 -2.25 12.02 -10.19
CA SER A 44 -1.72 10.90 -10.97
C SER A 44 -1.45 9.75 -10.03
N TRP A 45 -1.27 8.54 -10.59
CA TRP A 45 -0.90 7.42 -9.75
C TRP A 45 0.45 7.63 -9.05
N LYS A 46 1.36 8.38 -9.70
CA LYS A 46 2.65 8.72 -9.08
C LYS A 46 2.46 9.59 -7.83
N SER A 47 1.46 10.45 -7.83
CA SER A 47 1.15 11.27 -6.65
C SER A 47 0.74 10.41 -5.48
N SER A 48 0.00 9.31 -5.71
CA SER A 48 -0.35 8.40 -4.62
C SER A 48 0.88 7.66 -4.08
N VAL A 49 1.83 7.34 -4.95
CA VAL A 49 3.10 6.73 -4.53
C VAL A 49 3.91 7.72 -3.67
N ASP A 50 3.99 8.97 -4.09
CA ASP A 50 4.68 10.01 -3.32
C ASP A 50 4.03 10.22 -1.96
N TYR A 51 2.70 10.18 -1.92
CA TYR A 51 1.95 10.29 -0.68
C TYR A 51 2.29 9.13 0.25
N TYR A 52 2.37 7.91 -0.28
CA TYR A 52 2.74 6.74 0.50
C TYR A 52 4.14 6.89 1.09
N LYS A 53 5.09 7.37 0.29
CA LYS A 53 6.46 7.56 0.78
C LYS A 53 6.50 8.53 1.94
N LYS A 54 5.77 9.65 1.83
CA LYS A 54 5.72 10.63 2.93
C LYS A 54 5.09 10.03 4.18
N TRP A 55 4.03 9.26 4.00
CA TRP A 55 3.38 8.56 5.09
C TRP A 55 4.33 7.55 5.74
N GLN A 56 5.03 6.77 4.94
CA GLN A 56 5.99 5.79 5.44
C GLN A 56 7.12 6.48 6.20
N ASP A 57 7.67 7.56 5.66
CA ASP A 57 8.75 8.30 6.32
C ASP A 57 8.30 8.85 7.66
N LYS A 58 7.04 9.24 7.77
CA LYS A 58 6.50 9.80 9.00
C LYS A 58 6.31 8.74 10.08
N TYR A 59 5.82 7.59 9.71
CA TYR A 59 5.37 6.58 10.69
C TYR A 59 6.28 5.39 10.85
N TYR A 60 7.00 5.00 9.81
CA TYR A 60 7.92 3.87 9.88
C TYR A 60 9.32 4.39 10.18
N THR A 61 9.59 4.60 11.48
CA THR A 61 10.81 5.27 11.92
C THR A 61 11.87 4.31 12.43
N ASN A 62 11.58 3.03 12.56
CA ASN A 62 12.52 2.01 13.01
C ASN A 62 12.71 0.96 11.93
N ASP A 63 13.84 1.04 11.21
CA ASP A 63 14.15 0.16 10.09
C ASP A 63 14.23 -1.31 10.50
N LYS A 64 14.42 -1.59 11.79
CA LYS A 64 14.51 -2.96 12.29
C LYS A 64 13.15 -3.56 12.58
N GLU A 65 12.09 -2.77 12.55
CA GLU A 65 10.75 -3.27 12.78
C GLU A 65 10.30 -4.07 11.54
N ASP A 66 9.75 -5.27 11.78
CA ASP A 66 9.13 -6.08 10.73
C ASP A 66 7.99 -5.26 10.11
N TYR A 67 8.01 -5.09 8.79
CA TYR A 67 7.04 -4.23 8.12
C TYR A 67 5.60 -4.74 8.25
N TYR A 68 5.41 -6.07 8.24
CA TYR A 68 4.08 -6.62 8.48
C TYR A 68 3.58 -6.28 9.89
N LYS A 69 4.45 -6.37 10.88
CA LYS A 69 4.09 -6.00 12.26
C LYS A 69 3.83 -4.50 12.38
N PHE A 70 4.57 -3.69 11.65
CA PHE A 70 4.33 -2.25 11.59
C PHE A 70 2.92 -1.97 11.06
N LEU A 71 2.52 -2.63 9.99
CA LEU A 71 1.18 -2.42 9.43
C LEU A 71 0.08 -2.80 10.41
N ILE A 72 0.29 -3.84 11.21
CA ILE A 72 -0.64 -4.22 12.27
C ILE A 72 -0.68 -3.14 13.35
N ARG A 73 0.49 -2.71 13.80
CA ARG A 73 0.62 -1.75 14.90
C ARG A 73 -0.10 -0.45 14.61
N ILE A 74 0.02 0.04 13.39
CA ILE A 74 -0.60 1.32 13.03
C ILE A 74 -2.01 1.15 12.46
N LYS A 75 -2.50 -0.08 12.43
CA LYS A 75 -3.86 -0.39 11.97
C LYS A 75 -4.13 0.12 10.58
N TYR A 76 -3.22 -0.21 9.66
CA TYR A 76 -3.33 0.22 8.27
C TYR A 76 -4.67 -0.21 7.66
N ALA A 77 -5.14 -1.40 8.02
CA ALA A 77 -6.43 -1.88 7.58
C ALA A 77 -7.17 -2.48 8.78
N SER A 78 -8.50 -2.39 8.75
CA SER A 78 -9.34 -2.92 9.82
C SER A 78 -9.47 -4.44 9.78
N ALA A 79 -9.17 -5.08 8.64
CA ALA A 79 -9.27 -6.53 8.50
C ALA A 79 -8.20 -7.21 9.35
N LYS A 80 -8.63 -8.14 10.20
CA LYS A 80 -7.72 -8.80 11.14
C LYS A 80 -6.61 -9.59 10.46
N ASN A 81 -6.89 -10.15 9.29
CA ASN A 81 -5.95 -11.02 8.57
C ASN A 81 -5.30 -10.31 7.39
N TYR A 82 -5.24 -8.99 7.41
CA TYR A 82 -4.69 -8.21 6.32
C TYR A 82 -3.26 -8.64 5.98
N THR A 83 -2.39 -8.72 6.99
CA THR A 83 -0.99 -9.09 6.75
C THR A 83 -0.84 -10.53 6.30
N SER A 84 -1.67 -11.44 6.81
CA SER A 84 -1.67 -12.83 6.33
C SER A 84 -2.06 -12.88 4.86
N TYR A 85 -3.01 -12.07 4.47
CA TYR A 85 -3.44 -11.99 3.08
C TYR A 85 -2.31 -11.45 2.20
N LEU A 86 -1.63 -10.41 2.65
CA LEU A 86 -0.47 -9.87 1.94
C LEU A 86 0.61 -10.95 1.74
N LYS A 87 0.88 -11.72 2.77
CA LYS A 87 1.91 -12.76 2.69
C LYS A 87 1.58 -13.84 1.67
N ARG A 88 0.30 -14.06 1.38
CA ARG A 88 -0.13 -15.05 0.39
C ARG A 88 -0.01 -14.55 -1.04
N ILE A 89 0.09 -13.24 -1.22
CA ILE A 89 0.22 -12.69 -2.57
C ILE A 89 1.53 -13.13 -3.16
N ASN A 90 1.45 -13.73 -4.35
CA ASN A 90 2.61 -14.19 -5.08
C ASN A 90 2.53 -13.59 -6.49
N TYR A 91 3.43 -12.69 -6.79
CA TYR A 91 3.49 -12.09 -8.11
C TYR A 91 4.81 -12.47 -8.77
N ASN A 92 4.77 -12.61 -10.09
CA ASN A 92 5.93 -13.06 -10.84
C ASN A 92 6.84 -11.87 -11.17
N ARG A 93 7.97 -11.81 -10.49
CA ARG A 93 8.91 -10.71 -10.65
C ARG A 93 9.60 -10.74 -12.00
N SER A 94 9.69 -11.88 -12.64
CA SER A 94 10.38 -12.00 -13.92
C SER A 94 9.58 -11.41 -15.08
N CYS A 95 8.32 -11.13 -14.87
CA CYS A 95 7.44 -10.55 -15.90
C CYS A 95 7.49 -9.02 -15.95
N ARG A 96 8.35 -8.42 -15.16
CA ARG A 96 8.41 -6.96 -15.08
C ARG A 96 9.33 -6.30 -16.07
#